data_aebed59ad181d55bd9e2022f74c5987f
#
_entry.id   aebed59ad181d55bd9e2022f74c5987f
#
_cell.length_a   1.000
_cell.length_b   1.000
_cell.length_c   1.000
_cell.angle_alpha   90.00
_cell.angle_beta   90.00
_cell.angle_gamma   90.00
#
_symmetry.space_group_name_H-M   'P 1'
#
loop_
_entity.id
_entity.type
_entity.pdbx_description
1 polymer ?
#
loop_
_entity_poly.entity_id
_entity_poly.type
_entity_poly.pdbx_seq_one_letter_code
_entity_poly.pdbx_strand_id
1 'polypeptide(L)'
;MFFAEIVIVPHLGIAQADHKLFVPVMRVNVDPAAITVKADAPWKTLKEFLDYAKANPGKVRMGNSGAGSIWHLGAATVEDKVGIKFVHVPYGGAAPAVTALLGDAIEAVAVSPAEVGAQVASGKLKILGVMADKREKAFPEVKTFKEQGYDIVLGTWRGLGVPKGTPEPVVKILHDAFKKSMDDPAFIAQA
;
A
#
# COMPACT_ATOMS: atom_id res chain seq x y z
N MET A 1 -4.61 -13.52 -11.62
CA MET A 1 -3.92 -12.28 -11.19
C MET A 1 -3.19 -12.57 -9.89
N PHE A 2 -1.99 -12.04 -9.71
CA PHE A 2 -1.19 -12.17 -8.49
C PHE A 2 -1.03 -10.83 -7.81
N PHE A 3 -0.88 -10.87 -6.49
CA PHE A 3 -0.61 -9.73 -5.63
C PHE A 3 0.69 -9.96 -4.87
N ALA A 4 1.24 -8.93 -4.27
CA ALA A 4 2.47 -9.01 -3.48
C ALA A 4 2.38 -10.07 -2.35
N GLU A 5 1.18 -10.34 -1.84
CA GLU A 5 0.93 -11.33 -0.80
C GLU A 5 1.38 -12.76 -1.19
N ILE A 6 1.47 -13.10 -2.48
CA ILE A 6 1.94 -14.44 -2.90
C ILE A 6 3.37 -14.76 -2.43
N VAL A 7 4.18 -13.74 -2.18
CA VAL A 7 5.53 -13.90 -1.62
C VAL A 7 5.56 -13.77 -0.10
N ILE A 8 4.47 -13.34 0.52
CA ILE A 8 4.35 -13.08 1.97
C ILE A 8 3.69 -14.26 2.68
N VAL A 9 2.56 -14.75 2.16
CA VAL A 9 1.72 -15.74 2.84
C VAL A 9 2.42 -17.06 3.16
N PRO A 10 3.39 -17.58 2.36
CA PRO A 10 4.15 -18.77 2.75
C PRO A 10 4.96 -18.57 4.03
N HIS A 11 5.55 -17.37 4.23
CA HIS A 11 6.35 -17.05 5.41
C HIS A 11 5.49 -16.86 6.68
N LEU A 12 4.21 -16.57 6.51
CA LEU A 12 3.26 -16.46 7.61
C LEU A 12 2.55 -17.78 7.93
N GLY A 13 2.79 -18.84 7.16
CA GLY A 13 2.12 -20.12 7.32
C GLY A 13 0.63 -20.12 6.95
N ILE A 14 0.17 -19.08 6.25
CA ILE A 14 -1.25 -18.87 5.91
C ILE A 14 -1.64 -19.69 4.67
N ALA A 15 -0.72 -19.89 3.73
CA ALA A 15 -0.96 -20.65 2.51
C ALA A 15 0.29 -21.41 2.07
N GLN A 16 0.08 -22.56 1.40
CA GLN A 16 1.17 -23.35 0.81
C GLN A 16 1.52 -22.88 -0.61
N ALA A 17 0.66 -22.07 -1.25
CA ALA A 17 0.91 -21.53 -2.59
C ALA A 17 2.08 -20.53 -2.54
N ASP A 18 3.13 -20.84 -3.31
CA ASP A 18 4.36 -20.05 -3.41
C ASP A 18 4.48 -19.50 -4.85
N HIS A 19 5.06 -18.30 -4.99
CA HIS A 19 5.39 -17.71 -6.28
C HIS A 19 6.20 -18.64 -7.20
N LYS A 20 7.00 -19.58 -6.62
CA LYS A 20 7.80 -20.57 -7.36
C LYS A 20 6.97 -21.57 -8.18
N LEU A 21 5.66 -21.68 -7.92
CA LEU A 21 4.73 -22.52 -8.68
C LEU A 21 4.26 -21.85 -9.98
N PHE A 22 4.67 -20.63 -10.24
CA PHE A 22 4.17 -19.81 -11.35
C PHE A 22 5.29 -19.23 -12.20
N VAL A 23 4.96 -18.92 -13.45
CA VAL A 23 5.80 -18.14 -14.37
C VAL A 23 5.17 -16.74 -14.46
N PRO A 24 5.90 -15.66 -14.16
CA PRO A 24 5.38 -14.31 -14.31
C PRO A 24 5.20 -13.98 -15.79
N VAL A 25 4.06 -13.38 -16.13
CA VAL A 25 3.74 -12.90 -17.48
C VAL A 25 4.06 -11.42 -17.58
N MET A 26 3.45 -10.61 -16.71
CA MET A 26 3.75 -9.17 -16.64
C MET A 26 3.29 -8.57 -15.31
N ARG A 27 3.92 -7.47 -14.92
CA ARG A 27 3.43 -6.62 -13.83
C ARG A 27 2.48 -5.57 -14.40
N VAL A 28 1.30 -5.44 -13.79
CA VAL A 28 0.23 -4.53 -14.23
C VAL A 28 0.38 -3.16 -13.57
N ASN A 29 0.54 -3.13 -12.24
CA ASN A 29 0.75 -1.88 -11.51
C ASN A 29 1.65 -2.06 -10.28
N VAL A 30 2.01 -0.94 -9.70
CA VAL A 30 2.65 -0.82 -8.38
C VAL A 30 1.89 0.27 -7.63
N ASP A 31 1.59 -0.01 -6.36
CA ASP A 31 0.86 0.89 -5.47
C ASP A 31 1.69 1.05 -4.18
N PRO A 32 2.27 2.21 -3.89
CA PRO A 32 3.05 2.39 -2.67
C PRO A 32 2.14 2.45 -1.44
N ALA A 33 2.66 2.05 -0.29
CA ALA A 33 2.01 2.30 0.98
C ALA A 33 2.10 3.80 1.34
N ALA A 34 1.11 4.28 2.08
CA ALA A 34 1.11 5.63 2.60
C ALA A 34 0.58 5.66 4.03
N ILE A 35 1.00 6.65 4.81
CA ILE A 35 0.37 6.98 6.09
C ILE A 35 -0.58 8.16 5.87
N THR A 36 -1.83 7.94 6.21
CA THR A 36 -2.91 8.91 6.06
C THR A 36 -3.60 9.16 7.40
N VAL A 37 -3.94 10.42 7.67
CA VAL A 37 -4.66 10.86 8.86
C VAL A 37 -5.85 11.75 8.47
N LYS A 38 -6.73 12.09 9.40
CA LYS A 38 -7.77 13.09 9.16
C LYS A 38 -7.14 14.45 8.86
N ALA A 39 -7.80 15.26 8.05
CA ALA A 39 -7.31 16.59 7.66
C ALA A 39 -7.17 17.53 8.87
N ASP A 40 -8.05 17.39 9.86
CA ASP A 40 -8.06 18.15 11.12
C ASP A 40 -7.17 17.52 12.21
N ALA A 41 -6.50 16.40 11.95
CA ALA A 41 -5.58 15.78 12.90
C ALA A 41 -4.47 16.78 13.31
N PRO A 42 -3.98 16.71 14.56
CA PRO A 42 -3.03 17.69 15.11
C PRO A 42 -1.68 17.69 14.39
N TRP A 43 -1.34 16.61 13.71
CA TRP A 43 -0.08 16.46 12.98
C TRP A 43 -0.22 17.01 11.54
N LYS A 44 0.58 18.01 11.20
CA LYS A 44 0.62 18.62 9.86
C LYS A 44 1.62 17.92 8.94
N THR A 45 2.60 17.25 9.51
CA THR A 45 3.72 16.61 8.80
C THR A 45 3.90 15.17 9.26
N LEU A 46 4.57 14.35 8.43
CA LEU A 46 4.97 13.00 8.81
C LEU A 46 5.87 13.02 10.06
N LYS A 47 6.79 13.99 10.12
CA LYS A 47 7.70 14.13 11.27
C LYS A 47 6.95 14.35 12.57
N GLU A 48 5.99 15.28 12.59
CA GLU A 48 5.18 15.55 13.81
C GLU A 48 4.40 14.30 14.25
N PHE A 49 3.85 13.55 13.30
CA PHE A 49 3.15 12.30 13.58
C PHE A 49 4.08 11.23 14.19
N LEU A 50 5.26 11.04 13.59
CA LEU A 50 6.23 10.05 14.07
C LEU A 50 6.84 10.46 15.41
N ASP A 51 7.12 11.74 15.63
CA ASP A 51 7.59 12.27 16.94
C ASP A 51 6.54 12.04 18.03
N TYR A 52 5.25 12.28 17.71
CA TYR A 52 4.16 11.99 18.63
C TYR A 52 4.08 10.50 18.95
N ALA A 53 4.13 9.63 17.94
CA ALA A 53 4.09 8.18 18.15
C ALA A 53 5.27 7.69 18.97
N LYS A 54 6.46 8.30 18.81
CA LYS A 54 7.67 8.01 19.59
C LYS A 54 7.54 8.42 21.05
N ALA A 55 6.96 9.58 21.30
CA ALA A 55 6.72 10.07 22.66
C ALA A 55 5.54 9.34 23.36
N ASN A 56 4.67 8.70 22.60
CA ASN A 56 3.46 8.06 23.08
C ASN A 56 3.32 6.62 22.55
N PRO A 57 4.21 5.70 22.89
CA PRO A 57 4.19 4.33 22.37
C PRO A 57 2.89 3.63 22.68
N GLY A 58 2.29 2.99 21.67
CA GLY A 58 1.01 2.27 21.78
C GLY A 58 -0.23 3.17 21.97
N LYS A 59 -0.14 4.46 21.67
CA LYS A 59 -1.31 5.37 21.72
C LYS A 59 -1.93 5.61 20.35
N VAL A 60 -1.20 5.42 19.27
CA VAL A 60 -1.71 5.57 17.90
C VAL A 60 -2.31 4.26 17.43
N ARG A 61 -3.62 4.24 17.21
CA ARG A 61 -4.32 3.12 16.56
C ARG A 61 -4.12 3.27 15.04
N MET A 62 -3.43 2.31 14.44
CA MET A 62 -3.07 2.27 13.03
C MET A 62 -3.93 1.23 12.31
N GLY A 63 -4.89 1.69 11.51
CA GLY A 63 -5.72 0.82 10.68
C GLY A 63 -4.96 0.28 9.48
N ASN A 64 -5.30 -0.91 9.05
CA ASN A 64 -4.78 -1.56 7.85
C ASN A 64 -5.80 -2.54 7.27
N SER A 65 -5.49 -3.14 6.11
CA SER A 65 -6.41 -4.04 5.39
C SER A 65 -6.40 -5.50 5.87
N GLY A 66 -5.90 -5.76 7.07
CA GLY A 66 -5.86 -7.09 7.69
C GLY A 66 -4.48 -7.46 8.20
N ALA A 67 -4.46 -8.35 9.20
CA ALA A 67 -3.21 -8.85 9.76
C ALA A 67 -2.40 -9.60 8.68
N GLY A 68 -1.10 -9.26 8.54
CA GLY A 68 -0.22 -9.84 7.53
C GLY A 68 -0.40 -9.28 6.11
N SER A 69 -1.34 -8.35 5.89
CA SER A 69 -1.45 -7.67 4.60
C SER A 69 -0.24 -6.77 4.33
N ILE A 70 -0.03 -6.40 3.06
CA ILE A 70 1.05 -5.49 2.69
C ILE A 70 0.94 -4.13 3.40
N TRP A 71 -0.28 -3.66 3.68
CA TRP A 71 -0.52 -2.42 4.42
C TRP A 71 -0.16 -2.54 5.90
N HIS A 72 -0.43 -3.71 6.51
CA HIS A 72 0.05 -4.01 7.86
C HIS A 72 1.57 -4.02 7.92
N LEU A 73 2.23 -4.67 6.95
CA LEU A 73 3.69 -4.69 6.85
C LEU A 73 4.27 -3.30 6.62
N GLY A 74 3.57 -2.42 5.88
CA GLY A 74 3.96 -1.03 5.73
C GLY A 74 4.04 -0.29 7.06
N ALA A 75 3.00 -0.40 7.87
CA ALA A 75 2.98 0.19 9.22
C ALA A 75 4.07 -0.42 10.13
N ALA A 76 4.22 -1.75 10.10
CA ALA A 76 5.24 -2.45 10.90
C ALA A 76 6.68 -2.07 10.46
N THR A 77 6.90 -1.82 9.17
CA THR A 77 8.19 -1.33 8.67
C THR A 77 8.51 0.06 9.22
N VAL A 78 7.50 0.93 9.32
CA VAL A 78 7.69 2.25 9.96
C VAL A 78 8.05 2.09 11.43
N GLU A 79 7.38 1.18 12.16
CA GLU A 79 7.73 0.90 13.57
C GLU A 79 9.19 0.48 13.72
N ASP A 80 9.63 -0.47 12.92
CA ASP A 80 10.99 -1.02 12.97
C ASP A 80 12.05 0.05 12.64
N LYS A 81 11.86 0.78 11.54
CA LYS A 81 12.83 1.76 11.04
C LYS A 81 12.91 3.03 11.89
N VAL A 82 11.81 3.41 12.53
CA VAL A 82 11.73 4.66 13.32
C VAL A 82 11.87 4.40 14.83
N GLY A 83 11.70 3.16 15.27
CA GLY A 83 11.74 2.78 16.68
C GLY A 83 10.51 3.28 17.45
N ILE A 84 9.33 3.07 16.89
CA ILE A 84 8.03 3.47 17.48
C ILE A 84 7.11 2.26 17.64
N LYS A 85 5.95 2.44 18.28
CA LYS A 85 4.94 1.39 18.45
C LYS A 85 3.53 1.93 18.20
N PHE A 86 2.81 1.28 17.30
CA PHE A 86 1.40 1.49 17.04
C PHE A 86 0.53 0.42 17.73
N VAL A 87 -0.76 0.67 17.84
CA VAL A 87 -1.78 -0.37 18.05
C VAL A 87 -2.35 -0.71 16.69
N HIS A 88 -1.96 -1.84 16.13
CA HIS A 88 -2.48 -2.28 14.84
C HIS A 88 -3.95 -2.72 14.93
N VAL A 89 -4.81 -2.12 14.12
CA VAL A 89 -6.24 -2.44 14.04
C VAL A 89 -6.52 -3.01 12.64
N PRO A 90 -6.58 -4.35 12.49
CA PRO A 90 -6.84 -4.98 11.20
C PRO A 90 -8.33 -4.88 10.83
N TYR A 91 -8.60 -4.51 9.58
CA TYR A 91 -9.95 -4.48 9.00
C TYR A 91 -10.05 -5.48 7.84
N GLY A 92 -11.25 -5.79 7.39
CA GLY A 92 -11.49 -6.67 6.25
C GLY A 92 -11.17 -6.07 4.87
N GLY A 93 -10.34 -5.03 4.82
CA GLY A 93 -9.92 -4.32 3.62
C GLY A 93 -9.62 -2.85 3.89
N ALA A 94 -9.15 -2.13 2.88
CA ALA A 94 -8.82 -0.70 3.02
C ALA A 94 -10.06 0.17 3.23
N ALA A 95 -11.16 -0.07 2.51
CA ALA A 95 -12.37 0.75 2.62
C ALA A 95 -12.95 0.81 4.05
N PRO A 96 -13.15 -0.30 4.78
CA PRO A 96 -13.58 -0.22 6.17
C PRO A 96 -12.53 0.43 7.10
N ALA A 97 -11.23 0.30 6.85
CA ALA A 97 -10.20 0.99 7.61
C ALA A 97 -10.28 2.52 7.40
N VAL A 98 -10.47 2.98 6.16
CA VAL A 98 -10.66 4.40 5.84
C VAL A 98 -11.94 4.93 6.48
N THR A 99 -13.03 4.16 6.47
CA THR A 99 -14.28 4.53 7.16
C THR A 99 -14.07 4.68 8.67
N ALA A 100 -13.29 3.79 9.28
CA ALA A 100 -12.95 3.85 10.70
C ALA A 100 -12.12 5.11 11.04
N LEU A 101 -11.20 5.52 10.16
CA LEU A 101 -10.44 6.77 10.30
C LEU A 101 -11.36 8.00 10.24
N LEU A 102 -12.27 8.04 9.27
CA LEU A 102 -13.25 9.13 9.16
C LEU A 102 -14.18 9.23 10.37
N GLY A 103 -14.46 8.10 11.01
CA GLY A 103 -15.32 8.00 12.20
C GLY A 103 -14.57 8.08 13.54
N ASP A 104 -13.30 8.51 13.55
CA ASP A 104 -12.47 8.66 14.78
C ASP A 104 -12.25 7.35 15.57
N ALA A 105 -12.50 6.19 14.96
CA ALA A 105 -12.20 4.90 15.59
C ALA A 105 -10.71 4.57 15.63
N ILE A 106 -9.91 5.22 14.79
CA ILE A 106 -8.45 5.11 14.70
C ILE A 106 -7.84 6.49 14.38
N GLU A 107 -6.55 6.68 14.69
CA GLU A 107 -5.84 7.94 14.48
C GLU A 107 -5.20 8.03 13.10
N ALA A 108 -4.81 6.91 12.52
CA ALA A 108 -4.15 6.84 11.22
C ALA A 108 -4.48 5.55 10.47
N VAL A 109 -4.29 5.54 9.17
CA VAL A 109 -4.44 4.34 8.33
C VAL A 109 -3.20 4.18 7.44
N ALA A 110 -2.74 2.95 7.32
CA ALA A 110 -1.74 2.54 6.33
C ALA A 110 -2.47 1.85 5.18
N VAL A 111 -2.53 2.51 4.02
CA VAL A 111 -3.14 2.04 2.76
C VAL A 111 -2.46 2.76 1.60
N SER A 112 -2.85 2.49 0.34
CA SER A 112 -2.29 3.24 -0.79
C SER A 112 -2.92 4.64 -0.92
N PRO A 113 -2.23 5.60 -1.58
CA PRO A 113 -2.81 6.90 -1.92
C PRO A 113 -4.11 6.80 -2.73
N ALA A 114 -4.20 5.83 -3.66
CA ALA A 114 -5.39 5.62 -4.48
C ALA A 114 -6.64 5.28 -3.64
N GLU A 115 -6.47 4.52 -2.55
CA GLU A 115 -7.58 4.09 -1.68
C GLU A 115 -8.16 5.22 -0.82
N VAL A 116 -7.46 6.34 -0.69
CA VAL A 116 -7.89 7.53 0.05
C VAL A 116 -8.09 8.76 -0.83
N GLY A 117 -7.86 8.65 -2.14
CA GLY A 117 -7.82 9.77 -3.07
C GLY A 117 -9.06 10.65 -3.05
N ALA A 118 -10.25 10.06 -3.07
CA ALA A 118 -11.52 10.79 -3.03
C ALA A 118 -11.70 11.60 -1.71
N GLN A 119 -11.26 11.03 -0.58
CA GLN A 119 -11.34 11.68 0.73
C GLN A 119 -10.29 12.79 0.88
N VAL A 120 -9.12 12.62 0.26
CA VAL A 120 -8.08 13.66 0.19
C VAL A 120 -8.56 14.81 -0.70
N ALA A 121 -9.10 14.52 -1.89
CA ALA A 121 -9.64 15.51 -2.79
C ALA A 121 -10.79 16.32 -2.16
N SER A 122 -11.62 15.69 -1.31
CA SER A 122 -12.71 16.36 -0.56
C SER A 122 -12.22 17.08 0.71
N GLY A 123 -10.91 17.08 1.00
CA GLY A 123 -10.34 17.75 2.18
C GLY A 123 -10.65 17.08 3.52
N LYS A 124 -11.12 15.83 3.53
CA LYS A 124 -11.43 15.08 4.76
C LYS A 124 -10.22 14.36 5.34
N LEU A 125 -9.32 13.92 4.48
CA LEU A 125 -8.08 13.22 4.84
C LEU A 125 -6.86 13.95 4.27
N LYS A 126 -5.69 13.70 4.85
CA LYS A 126 -4.39 14.13 4.33
C LYS A 126 -3.38 12.99 4.41
N ILE A 127 -2.60 12.82 3.34
CA ILE A 127 -1.50 11.88 3.28
C ILE A 127 -0.26 12.56 3.84
N LEU A 128 0.36 11.97 4.86
CA LEU A 128 1.57 12.51 5.49
C LEU A 128 2.85 12.11 4.74
N GLY A 129 2.83 10.99 4.04
CA GLY A 129 3.95 10.52 3.23
C GLY A 129 3.64 9.22 2.51
N VAL A 130 4.32 9.01 1.38
CA VAL A 130 4.25 7.77 0.59
C VAL A 130 5.57 7.01 0.67
N MET A 131 5.50 5.69 0.76
CA MET A 131 6.65 4.78 0.87
C MET A 131 7.15 4.39 -0.53
N ALA A 132 7.61 5.37 -1.29
CA ALA A 132 8.06 5.21 -2.67
C ALA A 132 9.41 5.91 -2.91
N ASP A 133 10.10 5.53 -3.99
CA ASP A 133 11.33 6.21 -4.43
C ASP A 133 11.05 7.60 -5.00
N LYS A 134 9.86 7.81 -5.57
CA LYS A 134 9.42 9.06 -6.20
C LYS A 134 7.99 9.35 -5.78
N ARG A 135 7.61 10.63 -5.82
CA ARG A 135 6.22 11.04 -5.56
C ARG A 135 5.27 10.43 -6.58
N GLU A 136 4.05 10.14 -6.12
CA GLU A 136 2.98 9.70 -6.99
C GLU A 136 2.50 10.84 -7.90
N LYS A 137 2.27 10.53 -9.17
CA LYS A 137 1.81 11.54 -10.15
C LYS A 137 0.45 12.14 -9.78
N ALA A 138 -0.42 11.35 -9.17
CA ALA A 138 -1.73 11.79 -8.73
C ALA A 138 -1.68 12.67 -7.47
N PHE A 139 -0.56 12.66 -6.72
CA PHE A 139 -0.36 13.42 -5.48
C PHE A 139 1.02 14.07 -5.46
N PRO A 140 1.32 14.97 -6.40
CA PRO A 140 2.67 15.54 -6.57
C PRO A 140 3.11 16.41 -5.38
N GLU A 141 2.18 16.90 -4.58
CA GLU A 141 2.45 17.67 -3.36
C GLU A 141 2.88 16.78 -2.18
N VAL A 142 2.53 15.47 -2.20
CA VAL A 142 2.83 14.55 -1.11
C VAL A 142 4.27 14.06 -1.22
N LYS A 143 5.08 14.36 -0.22
CA LYS A 143 6.47 13.92 -0.14
C LYS A 143 6.57 12.43 0.11
N THR A 144 7.61 11.80 -0.43
CA THR A 144 7.95 10.43 -0.06
C THR A 144 8.55 10.37 1.35
N PHE A 145 8.59 9.18 1.94
CA PHE A 145 9.31 8.94 3.19
C PHE A 145 10.80 9.27 3.03
N LYS A 146 11.41 8.91 1.89
CA LYS A 146 12.82 9.23 1.58
C LYS A 146 13.10 10.73 1.57
N GLU A 147 12.26 11.53 0.91
CA GLU A 147 12.37 12.98 0.90
C GLU A 147 12.24 13.61 2.29
N GLN A 148 11.65 12.89 3.24
CA GLN A 148 11.47 13.29 4.63
C GLN A 148 12.51 12.67 5.58
N GLY A 149 13.55 12.00 5.03
CA GLY A 149 14.68 11.45 5.80
C GLY A 149 14.49 10.01 6.29
N TYR A 150 13.45 9.32 5.86
CA TYR A 150 13.17 7.92 6.23
C TYR A 150 13.35 7.01 5.01
N ASP A 151 14.39 6.18 4.97
CA ASP A 151 14.62 5.24 3.86
C ASP A 151 13.67 4.04 3.95
N ILE A 152 12.41 4.30 3.58
CA ILE A 152 11.33 3.31 3.57
C ILE A 152 10.66 3.35 2.20
N VAL A 153 10.75 2.23 1.50
CA VAL A 153 10.05 1.97 0.23
C VAL A 153 9.32 0.65 0.37
N LEU A 154 8.00 0.70 0.31
CA LEU A 154 7.16 -0.48 0.41
C LEU A 154 5.82 -0.21 -0.25
N GLY A 155 5.32 -1.21 -0.96
CA GLY A 155 4.02 -1.15 -1.61
C GLY A 155 3.60 -2.51 -2.14
N THR A 156 2.40 -2.57 -2.65
CA THR A 156 1.91 -3.73 -3.38
C THR A 156 2.21 -3.62 -4.87
N TRP A 157 2.17 -4.74 -5.53
CA TRP A 157 2.16 -4.82 -6.99
C TRP A 157 1.10 -5.84 -7.42
N ARG A 158 0.56 -5.64 -8.58
CA ARG A 158 -0.34 -6.61 -9.21
C ARG A 158 0.26 -7.08 -10.52
N GLY A 159 0.15 -8.36 -10.78
CA GLY A 159 0.72 -8.98 -11.97
C GLY A 159 -0.10 -10.14 -12.46
N LEU A 160 0.25 -10.58 -13.64
CA LEU A 160 -0.26 -11.79 -14.26
C LEU A 160 0.80 -12.86 -14.22
N GLY A 161 0.40 -14.07 -13.94
CA GLY A 161 1.25 -15.24 -14.02
C GLY A 161 0.43 -16.45 -14.43
N VAL A 162 1.13 -17.46 -14.91
CA VAL A 162 0.58 -18.76 -15.32
C VAL A 162 1.24 -19.87 -14.50
N PRO A 163 0.65 -21.05 -14.38
CA PRO A 163 1.29 -22.20 -13.73
C PRO A 163 2.64 -22.52 -14.38
N LYS A 164 3.58 -22.99 -13.56
CA LYS A 164 4.86 -23.50 -14.04
C LYS A 164 4.64 -24.64 -15.04
N GLY A 165 5.38 -24.64 -16.14
CA GLY A 165 5.21 -25.60 -17.23
C GLY A 165 4.27 -25.12 -18.34
N THR A 166 3.66 -23.95 -18.22
CA THR A 166 2.93 -23.34 -19.35
C THR A 166 3.89 -23.09 -20.51
N PRO A 167 3.58 -23.53 -21.74
CA PRO A 167 4.44 -23.34 -22.89
C PRO A 167 4.74 -21.87 -23.18
N GLU A 168 6.00 -21.55 -23.51
CA GLU A 168 6.45 -20.18 -23.77
C GLU A 168 5.61 -19.43 -24.84
N PRO A 169 5.18 -20.07 -25.96
CA PRO A 169 4.29 -19.39 -26.92
C PRO A 169 2.96 -18.90 -26.30
N VAL A 170 2.41 -19.68 -25.34
CA VAL A 170 1.17 -19.29 -24.62
C VAL A 170 1.45 -18.10 -23.71
N VAL A 171 2.57 -18.11 -22.97
CA VAL A 171 3.00 -16.99 -22.12
C VAL A 171 3.15 -15.73 -22.96
N LYS A 172 3.77 -15.83 -24.15
CA LYS A 172 3.94 -14.69 -25.05
C LYS A 172 2.60 -14.15 -25.58
N ILE A 173 1.69 -15.01 -25.99
CA ILE A 173 0.35 -14.59 -26.46
C ILE A 173 -0.40 -13.84 -25.37
N LEU A 174 -0.36 -14.35 -24.13
CA LEU A 174 -0.99 -13.70 -23.00
C LEU A 174 -0.34 -12.34 -22.69
N HIS A 175 0.99 -12.28 -22.64
CA HIS A 175 1.73 -11.03 -22.44
C HIS A 175 1.32 -9.97 -23.47
N ASP A 176 1.36 -10.32 -24.77
CA ASP A 176 1.09 -9.38 -25.86
C ASP A 176 -0.38 -8.90 -25.84
N ALA A 177 -1.33 -9.79 -25.54
CA ALA A 177 -2.74 -9.45 -25.44
C ALA A 177 -3.00 -8.47 -24.25
N PHE A 178 -2.46 -8.76 -23.08
CA PHE A 178 -2.62 -7.88 -21.92
C PHE A 178 -1.89 -6.56 -22.08
N LYS A 179 -0.68 -6.59 -22.66
CA LYS A 179 0.04 -5.35 -22.95
C LYS A 179 -0.75 -4.46 -23.91
N LYS A 180 -1.30 -5.01 -24.98
CA LYS A 180 -2.16 -4.27 -25.90
C LYS A 180 -3.37 -3.65 -25.20
N SER A 181 -4.00 -4.38 -24.27
CA SER A 181 -5.13 -3.85 -23.50
C SER A 181 -4.71 -2.72 -22.54
N MET A 182 -3.54 -2.81 -21.94
CA MET A 182 -3.01 -1.76 -21.04
C MET A 182 -2.55 -0.51 -21.81
N ASP A 183 -2.17 -0.65 -23.07
CA ASP A 183 -1.78 0.47 -23.94
C ASP A 183 -3.03 1.11 -24.61
N ASP A 184 -4.23 0.56 -24.42
CA ASP A 184 -5.48 1.10 -24.97
C ASP A 184 -5.84 2.43 -24.29
N PRO A 185 -6.06 3.51 -25.09
CA PRO A 185 -6.42 4.83 -24.52
C PRO A 185 -7.67 4.82 -23.64
N ALA A 186 -8.67 3.96 -23.96
CA ALA A 186 -9.88 3.85 -23.16
C ALA A 186 -9.60 3.21 -21.79
N PHE A 187 -8.67 2.23 -21.73
CA PHE A 187 -8.22 1.65 -20.47
C PHE A 187 -7.43 2.69 -19.65
N ILE A 188 -6.48 3.40 -20.28
CA ILE A 188 -5.66 4.41 -19.61
C ILE A 188 -6.52 5.54 -19.02
N ALA A 189 -7.61 5.92 -19.70
CA ALA A 189 -8.52 6.96 -19.21
C ALA A 189 -9.35 6.54 -17.98
N GLN A 190 -9.43 5.23 -17.69
CA GLN A 190 -10.19 4.68 -16.55
C GLN A 190 -9.28 4.23 -15.39
N ALA A 191 -7.98 4.13 -15.63
CA ALA A 191 -6.99 3.67 -14.66
C ALA A 191 -6.47 4.83 -13.80
#